data_02f67ec48dc8e1b043ef702aeb92e155
#
_entry.id   02f67ec48dc8e1b043ef702aeb92e155
#
_cell.length_a   1.000
_cell.length_b   1.000
_cell.length_c   1.000
_cell.angle_alpha   90.00
_cell.angle_beta   90.00
_cell.angle_gamma   90.00
#
_symmetry.space_group_name_H-M   'P 1'
#
loop_
_entity.id
_entity.type
_entity.pdbx_description
1 polymer ?
#
loop_
_entity_poly.entity_id
_entity_poly.type
_entity_poly.pdbx_seq_one_letter_code
_entity_poly.pdbx_strand_id
1 'polypeptide(L)'
;NGGMDKKIWSVRIDDTYRGITVRQPETGVYLLLWVDHHDEAYDWARNKKCEINPKTGAIQVFDIVTTPDVEPAAQDFVLFAELTDEAVIELGVPEEQIPFVRSIGDAQEFYVKKSNFSGDTFEALSWVVEGIPVDEVIELFREEKEGSETTENLANALESPLSLKSFVVVEGEEELRR
;
A
#
# COMPACT_ATOMS: atom_id res chain seq x y z
N ASN A 1 14.20 5.07 -16.02
CA ASN A 1 14.78 3.96 -15.25
C ASN A 1 13.91 3.70 -14.00
N GLY A 2 12.71 3.16 -14.21
CA GLY A 2 11.88 2.62 -13.14
C GLY A 2 12.51 1.32 -12.66
N GLY A 3 13.38 1.38 -11.67
CA GLY A 3 13.93 0.21 -11.00
C GLY A 3 12.93 -0.26 -9.93
N MET A 4 12.83 -1.58 -9.79
CA MET A 4 12.15 -2.24 -8.68
C MET A 4 12.63 -1.65 -7.33
N ASP A 5 11.73 -1.48 -6.36
CA ASP A 5 12.10 -1.07 -5.00
C ASP A 5 13.25 -1.96 -4.48
N LYS A 6 14.27 -1.35 -3.92
CA LYS A 6 15.47 -2.06 -3.42
C LYS A 6 15.15 -3.08 -2.32
N LYS A 7 14.01 -2.95 -1.66
CA LYS A 7 13.52 -3.89 -0.64
C LYS A 7 12.85 -5.12 -1.24
N ILE A 8 12.45 -5.06 -2.52
CA ILE A 8 11.75 -6.14 -3.23
C ILE A 8 12.77 -7.05 -3.90
N TRP A 9 12.66 -8.33 -3.65
CA TRP A 9 13.53 -9.38 -4.14
C TRP A 9 12.74 -10.44 -4.87
N SER A 10 13.34 -11.01 -5.92
CA SER A 10 12.81 -12.18 -6.59
C SER A 10 13.49 -13.43 -6.05
N VAL A 11 12.70 -14.43 -5.70
CA VAL A 11 13.18 -15.77 -5.31
C VAL A 11 12.71 -16.80 -6.32
N ARG A 12 13.59 -17.74 -6.66
CA ARG A 12 13.22 -18.85 -7.54
C ARG A 12 12.45 -19.90 -6.74
N ILE A 13 11.26 -20.25 -7.20
CA ILE A 13 10.47 -21.33 -6.65
C ILE A 13 10.80 -22.62 -7.41
N ASP A 14 10.70 -22.57 -8.74
CA ASP A 14 11.09 -23.65 -9.64
C ASP A 14 11.58 -23.10 -11.00
N ASP A 15 11.57 -23.90 -12.06
CA ASP A 15 12.00 -23.46 -13.38
C ASP A 15 11.03 -22.47 -14.04
N THR A 16 9.78 -22.46 -13.61
CA THR A 16 8.68 -21.70 -14.19
C THR A 16 8.29 -20.51 -13.34
N TYR A 17 8.22 -20.68 -12.01
CA TYR A 17 7.66 -19.71 -11.07
C TYR A 17 8.70 -18.93 -10.29
N ARG A 18 8.36 -17.66 -10.03
CA ARG A 18 9.11 -16.75 -9.16
C ARG A 18 8.21 -16.23 -8.06
N GLY A 19 8.77 -16.14 -6.86
CA GLY A 19 8.17 -15.42 -5.74
C GLY A 19 8.75 -14.00 -5.67
N ILE A 20 7.91 -13.02 -5.44
CA ILE A 20 8.30 -11.65 -5.15
C ILE A 20 8.20 -11.45 -3.65
N THR A 21 9.31 -11.09 -3.02
CA THR A 21 9.40 -10.99 -1.56
C THR A 21 10.00 -9.66 -1.14
N VAL A 22 9.57 -9.18 0.03
CA VAL A 22 10.28 -8.17 0.80
C VAL A 22 10.97 -8.86 1.96
N ARG A 23 12.22 -8.49 2.24
CA ARG A 23 12.96 -9.04 3.37
C ARG A 23 13.54 -7.93 4.23
N GLN A 24 13.53 -8.19 5.52
CA GLN A 24 14.23 -7.40 6.52
C GLN A 24 15.21 -8.33 7.27
N PRO A 25 16.48 -8.39 6.83
CA PRO A 25 17.45 -9.35 7.36
C PRO A 25 17.66 -9.26 8.86
N GLU A 26 17.56 -8.05 9.43
CA GLU A 26 17.76 -7.74 10.85
C GLU A 26 16.71 -8.43 11.74
N THR A 27 15.52 -8.67 11.23
CA THR A 27 14.41 -9.29 11.96
C THR A 27 14.16 -10.74 11.54
N GLY A 28 14.80 -11.18 10.45
CA GLY A 28 14.55 -12.51 9.86
C GLY A 28 13.18 -12.66 9.19
N VAL A 29 12.45 -11.56 9.02
CA VAL A 29 11.11 -11.57 8.39
C VAL A 29 11.24 -11.57 6.87
N TYR A 30 10.48 -12.46 6.24
CA TYR A 30 10.31 -12.54 4.80
C TYR A 30 8.81 -12.43 4.47
N LEU A 31 8.44 -11.43 3.70
CA LEU A 31 7.07 -11.19 3.28
C LEU A 31 6.91 -11.60 1.82
N LEU A 32 6.15 -12.67 1.54
CA LEU A 32 5.82 -13.07 0.18
C LEU A 32 4.66 -12.22 -0.32
N LEU A 33 4.90 -11.44 -1.37
CA LEU A 33 3.93 -10.50 -1.94
C LEU A 33 3.17 -11.10 -3.13
N TRP A 34 3.88 -11.85 -4.00
CA TRP A 34 3.32 -12.35 -5.25
C TRP A 34 4.04 -13.61 -5.73
N VAL A 35 3.33 -14.47 -6.44
CA VAL A 35 3.90 -15.65 -7.11
C VAL A 35 3.30 -15.72 -8.51
N ASP A 36 4.18 -15.77 -9.53
CA ASP A 36 3.75 -15.91 -10.91
C ASP A 36 4.87 -16.53 -11.77
N HIS A 37 4.59 -16.69 -13.07
CA HIS A 37 5.61 -17.05 -14.04
C HIS A 37 6.72 -15.98 -14.05
N HIS A 38 7.89 -16.39 -14.52
CA HIS A 38 9.11 -15.57 -14.44
C HIS A 38 8.90 -14.12 -14.91
N ASP A 39 8.36 -13.93 -16.10
CA ASP A 39 8.24 -12.59 -16.70
C ASP A 39 7.13 -11.79 -16.05
N GLU A 40 5.98 -12.41 -15.78
CA GLU A 40 4.82 -11.80 -15.12
C GLU A 40 5.15 -11.35 -13.68
N ALA A 41 5.92 -12.15 -12.94
CA ALA A 41 6.35 -11.79 -11.60
C ALA A 41 7.25 -10.53 -11.59
N TYR A 42 8.18 -10.43 -12.56
CA TYR A 42 9.01 -9.24 -12.69
C TYR A 42 8.22 -8.03 -13.16
N ASP A 43 7.28 -8.20 -14.08
CA ASP A 43 6.42 -7.10 -14.55
C ASP A 43 5.54 -6.57 -13.43
N TRP A 44 4.98 -7.47 -12.61
CA TRP A 44 4.25 -7.09 -11.41
C TRP A 44 5.11 -6.28 -10.42
N ALA A 45 6.34 -6.75 -10.14
CA ALA A 45 7.22 -6.13 -9.16
C ALA A 45 7.81 -4.78 -9.58
N ARG A 46 7.90 -4.52 -10.90
CA ARG A 46 8.62 -3.37 -11.46
C ARG A 46 8.12 -2.03 -10.95
N ASN A 47 6.82 -1.91 -10.74
CA ASN A 47 6.17 -0.68 -10.31
C ASN A 47 5.62 -0.75 -8.88
N LYS A 48 5.95 -1.80 -8.14
CA LYS A 48 5.49 -1.95 -6.75
C LYS A 48 6.45 -1.32 -5.77
N LYS A 49 5.89 -0.74 -4.72
CA LYS A 49 6.59 -0.31 -3.52
C LYS A 49 5.98 -0.98 -2.30
N CYS A 50 6.82 -1.32 -1.35
CA CYS A 50 6.41 -1.86 -0.06
C CYS A 50 7.00 -1.00 1.05
N GLU A 51 6.15 -0.44 1.90
CA GLU A 51 6.57 0.36 3.04
C GLU A 51 5.65 0.16 4.24
N ILE A 52 6.13 0.58 5.41
CA ILE A 52 5.31 0.67 6.61
C ILE A 52 4.78 2.10 6.68
N ASN A 53 3.45 2.24 6.72
CA ASN A 53 2.85 3.56 6.87
C ASN A 53 3.14 4.11 8.27
N PRO A 54 3.80 5.27 8.38
CA PRO A 54 4.18 5.82 9.68
C PRO A 54 2.98 6.27 10.52
N LYS A 55 1.82 6.48 9.89
CA LYS A 55 0.59 6.89 10.57
C LYS A 55 -0.24 5.71 11.05
N THR A 56 -0.33 4.66 10.22
CA THR A 56 -1.14 3.47 10.54
C THR A 56 -0.35 2.32 11.13
N GLY A 57 1.00 2.33 11.02
CA GLY A 57 1.85 1.21 11.39
C GLY A 57 1.63 -0.04 10.52
N ALA A 58 0.80 0.03 9.49
CA ALA A 58 0.47 -1.09 8.62
C ALA A 58 1.44 -1.21 7.45
N ILE A 59 1.67 -2.44 6.99
CA ILE A 59 2.41 -2.70 5.76
C ILE A 59 1.52 -2.37 4.56
N GLN A 60 2.04 -1.53 3.66
CA GLN A 60 1.38 -1.12 2.44
C GLN A 60 2.15 -1.61 1.22
N VAL A 61 1.43 -2.15 0.23
CA VAL A 61 1.95 -2.51 -1.08
C VAL A 61 1.11 -1.80 -2.13
N PHE A 62 1.74 -0.96 -2.92
CA PHE A 62 1.06 -0.12 -3.91
C PHE A 62 1.90 0.12 -5.16
N ASP A 63 1.25 0.55 -6.24
CA ASP A 63 1.93 0.91 -7.48
C ASP A 63 2.54 2.31 -7.39
N ILE A 64 3.83 2.43 -7.77
CA ILE A 64 4.45 3.73 -7.98
C ILE A 64 3.84 4.31 -9.27
N VAL A 65 2.99 5.30 -9.12
CA VAL A 65 2.48 6.05 -10.25
C VAL A 65 3.48 7.16 -10.56
N THR A 66 4.24 6.98 -11.63
CA THR A 66 4.98 8.11 -12.21
C THR A 66 3.93 8.99 -12.89
N THR A 67 3.45 10.02 -12.19
CA THR A 67 2.71 11.09 -12.86
C THR A 67 3.67 11.65 -13.91
N PRO A 68 3.36 11.56 -15.23
CA PRO A 68 4.12 12.35 -16.18
C PRO A 68 4.00 13.80 -15.74
N ASP A 69 5.03 14.63 -16.03
CA ASP A 69 4.96 16.09 -15.92
C ASP A 69 3.86 16.61 -16.88
N VAL A 70 2.62 16.26 -16.58
CA VAL A 70 1.46 16.86 -17.19
C VAL A 70 1.22 18.12 -16.37
N GLU A 71 1.48 19.28 -16.97
CA GLU A 71 0.88 20.51 -16.48
C GLU A 71 -0.58 20.16 -16.13
N PRO A 72 -1.07 20.51 -14.94
CA PRO A 72 -2.45 20.20 -14.57
C PRO A 72 -3.33 20.83 -15.64
N ALA A 73 -3.83 19.98 -16.56
CA ALA A 73 -4.95 20.38 -17.38
C ALA A 73 -5.98 20.87 -16.38
N ALA A 74 -6.47 22.09 -16.56
CA ALA A 74 -7.48 22.68 -15.70
C ALA A 74 -8.67 21.71 -15.64
N GLN A 75 -8.61 20.77 -14.69
CA GLN A 75 -9.75 19.91 -14.37
C GLN A 75 -10.61 20.78 -13.46
N ASP A 76 -11.78 21.15 -13.96
CA ASP A 76 -12.77 21.95 -13.22
C ASP A 76 -13.26 21.21 -11.96
N PHE A 77 -12.83 19.97 -11.74
CA PHE A 77 -13.20 19.14 -10.60
C PHE A 77 -12.03 18.22 -10.20
N VAL A 78 -11.71 18.21 -8.91
CA VAL A 78 -10.77 17.27 -8.28
C VAL A 78 -11.50 16.64 -7.11
N LEU A 79 -11.64 15.31 -7.10
CA LEU A 79 -12.46 14.57 -6.14
C LEU A 79 -12.11 14.88 -4.68
N PHE A 80 -10.82 15.00 -4.39
CA PHE A 80 -10.32 15.23 -3.02
C PHE A 80 -9.79 16.66 -2.80
N ALA A 81 -10.27 17.64 -3.59
CA ALA A 81 -9.75 19.03 -3.52
C ALA A 81 -9.95 19.70 -2.16
N GLU A 82 -11.03 19.36 -1.44
CA GLU A 82 -11.37 19.96 -0.14
C GLU A 82 -10.55 19.36 1.03
N LEU A 83 -9.89 18.20 0.84
CA LEU A 83 -9.06 17.62 1.86
C LEU A 83 -7.71 18.33 1.95
N THR A 84 -7.21 18.57 3.15
CA THR A 84 -5.83 19.01 3.33
C THR A 84 -4.86 17.84 3.08
N ASP A 85 -3.59 18.15 2.80
CA ASP A 85 -2.58 17.10 2.61
C ASP A 85 -2.39 16.29 3.90
N GLU A 86 -2.49 16.95 5.06
CA GLU A 86 -2.44 16.30 6.37
C GLU A 86 -3.59 15.28 6.53
N ALA A 87 -4.83 15.66 6.14
CA ALA A 87 -5.98 14.76 6.20
C ALA A 87 -5.79 13.55 5.27
N VAL A 88 -5.28 13.76 4.05
CA VAL A 88 -4.97 12.69 3.10
C VAL A 88 -3.92 11.72 3.68
N ILE A 89 -2.89 12.24 4.35
CA ILE A 89 -1.88 11.43 5.03
C ILE A 89 -2.49 10.66 6.21
N GLU A 90 -3.35 11.27 7.01
CA GLU A 90 -4.03 10.61 8.13
C GLU A 90 -4.95 9.46 7.66
N LEU A 91 -5.51 9.56 6.45
CA LEU A 91 -6.25 8.47 5.80
C LEU A 91 -5.36 7.35 5.25
N GLY A 92 -4.05 7.41 5.48
CA GLY A 92 -3.11 6.36 5.13
C GLY A 92 -2.43 6.53 3.76
N VAL A 93 -2.64 7.65 3.06
CA VAL A 93 -1.95 7.91 1.79
C VAL A 93 -0.49 8.27 2.04
N PRO A 94 0.48 7.59 1.40
CA PRO A 94 1.88 7.99 1.43
C PRO A 94 2.07 9.41 0.86
N GLU A 95 2.95 10.21 1.46
CA GLU A 95 3.21 11.60 1.04
C GLU A 95 3.55 11.70 -0.45
N GLU A 96 4.31 10.75 -0.98
CA GLU A 96 4.68 10.70 -2.40
C GLU A 96 3.50 10.41 -3.35
N GLN A 97 2.37 9.88 -2.84
CA GLN A 97 1.15 9.64 -3.62
C GLN A 97 0.17 10.82 -3.59
N ILE A 98 0.40 11.85 -2.79
CA ILE A 98 -0.49 13.02 -2.74
C ILE A 98 -0.73 13.63 -4.13
N PRO A 99 0.29 13.86 -4.98
CA PRO A 99 0.08 14.37 -6.33
C PRO A 99 -0.84 13.49 -7.18
N PHE A 100 -0.73 12.16 -7.01
CA PHE A 100 -1.59 11.21 -7.70
C PHE A 100 -3.04 11.31 -7.21
N VAL A 101 -3.28 11.37 -5.90
CA VAL A 101 -4.62 11.54 -5.32
C VAL A 101 -5.26 12.85 -5.83
N ARG A 102 -4.47 13.94 -5.91
CA ARG A 102 -4.89 15.24 -6.44
C ARG A 102 -5.19 15.23 -7.94
N SER A 103 -4.75 14.22 -8.68
CA SER A 103 -5.04 14.07 -10.11
C SER A 103 -6.36 13.34 -10.40
N ILE A 104 -7.04 12.80 -9.39
CA ILE A 104 -8.29 12.06 -9.55
C ILE A 104 -9.45 13.03 -9.68
N GLY A 105 -10.13 13.01 -10.84
CA GLY A 105 -11.20 13.94 -11.16
C GLY A 105 -12.55 13.56 -10.56
N ASP A 106 -12.89 12.28 -10.54
CA ASP A 106 -14.20 11.82 -10.08
C ASP A 106 -14.17 10.44 -9.39
N ALA A 107 -15.29 10.06 -8.80
CA ALA A 107 -15.44 8.79 -8.09
C ALA A 107 -15.25 7.57 -9.01
N GLN A 108 -15.66 7.63 -10.27
CA GLN A 108 -15.48 6.51 -11.19
C GLN A 108 -14.00 6.27 -11.47
N GLU A 109 -13.26 7.33 -11.72
CA GLU A 109 -11.81 7.27 -11.90
C GLU A 109 -11.11 6.71 -10.64
N PHE A 110 -11.54 7.14 -9.45
CA PHE A 110 -11.04 6.63 -8.18
C PHE A 110 -11.19 5.11 -8.07
N TYR A 111 -12.40 4.58 -8.32
CA TYR A 111 -12.66 3.15 -8.23
C TYR A 111 -11.89 2.33 -9.27
N VAL A 112 -11.69 2.86 -10.49
CA VAL A 112 -10.85 2.21 -11.52
C VAL A 112 -9.40 2.11 -11.08
N LYS A 113 -8.91 3.10 -10.35
CA LYS A 113 -7.52 3.19 -9.86
C LYS A 113 -7.29 2.47 -8.52
N LYS A 114 -8.20 1.62 -8.08
CA LYS A 114 -8.11 0.88 -6.80
C LYS A 114 -6.75 0.21 -6.56
N SER A 115 -6.16 -0.40 -7.59
CA SER A 115 -4.88 -1.12 -7.47
C SER A 115 -3.67 -0.23 -7.12
N ASN A 116 -3.82 1.08 -7.25
CA ASN A 116 -2.78 2.05 -6.91
C ASN A 116 -2.72 2.35 -5.40
N PHE A 117 -3.69 1.90 -4.63
CA PHE A 117 -3.77 2.10 -3.19
C PHE A 117 -3.56 0.79 -2.42
N SER A 118 -3.11 0.89 -1.19
CA SER A 118 -3.27 -0.23 -0.24
C SER A 118 -4.74 -0.45 0.09
N GLY A 119 -5.09 -1.66 0.55
CA GLY A 119 -6.47 -1.99 0.89
C GLY A 119 -7.08 -1.00 1.88
N ASP A 120 -6.35 -0.71 2.95
CA ASP A 120 -6.79 0.17 4.03
C ASP A 120 -6.96 1.62 3.56
N THR A 121 -5.99 2.14 2.80
CA THR A 121 -6.06 3.50 2.23
C THR A 121 -7.23 3.62 1.26
N PHE A 122 -7.45 2.60 0.42
CA PHE A 122 -8.58 2.60 -0.50
C PHE A 122 -9.91 2.58 0.25
N GLU A 123 -10.04 1.78 1.31
CA GLU A 123 -11.24 1.71 2.14
C GLU A 123 -11.52 3.07 2.80
N ALA A 124 -10.50 3.70 3.42
CA ALA A 124 -10.64 5.02 4.04
C ALA A 124 -11.11 6.08 3.05
N LEU A 125 -10.45 6.16 1.89
CA LEU A 125 -10.81 7.11 0.84
C LEU A 125 -12.22 6.82 0.27
N SER A 126 -12.61 5.54 0.17
CA SER A 126 -13.96 5.15 -0.30
C SER A 126 -15.04 5.69 0.62
N TRP A 127 -14.86 5.61 1.94
CA TRP A 127 -15.82 6.15 2.89
C TRP A 127 -15.98 7.67 2.77
N VAL A 128 -14.88 8.38 2.51
CA VAL A 128 -14.94 9.82 2.23
C VAL A 128 -15.71 10.10 0.93
N VAL A 129 -15.46 9.31 -0.13
CA VAL A 129 -16.20 9.41 -1.41
C VAL A 129 -17.69 9.13 -1.24
N GLU A 130 -18.06 8.22 -0.33
CA GLU A 130 -19.44 7.90 0.02
C GLU A 130 -20.10 8.97 0.93
N GLY A 131 -19.35 10.00 1.33
CA GLY A 131 -19.85 11.17 2.04
C GLY A 131 -19.72 11.10 3.56
N ILE A 132 -18.95 10.15 4.10
CA ILE A 132 -18.61 10.14 5.52
C ILE A 132 -17.62 11.29 5.78
N PRO A 133 -17.84 12.13 6.81
CA PRO A 133 -16.91 13.21 7.15
C PRO A 133 -15.50 12.69 7.40
N VAL A 134 -14.52 13.39 6.85
CA VAL A 134 -13.11 12.98 6.93
C VAL A 134 -12.62 12.77 8.37
N ASP A 135 -13.04 13.64 9.28
CA ASP A 135 -12.66 13.54 10.70
C ASP A 135 -13.21 12.26 11.35
N GLU A 136 -14.42 11.84 10.96
CA GLU A 136 -15.04 10.61 11.43
C GLU A 136 -14.28 9.38 10.89
N VAL A 137 -13.91 9.40 9.60
CA VAL A 137 -13.11 8.33 9.01
C VAL A 137 -11.74 8.22 9.70
N ILE A 138 -11.07 9.35 9.92
CA ILE A 138 -9.78 9.38 10.63
C ILE A 138 -9.92 8.80 12.05
N GLU A 139 -10.99 9.12 12.77
CA GLU A 139 -11.23 8.60 14.11
C GLU A 139 -11.44 7.09 14.12
N LEU A 140 -12.26 6.55 13.18
CA LEU A 140 -12.47 5.11 13.03
C LEU A 140 -11.14 4.38 12.73
N PHE A 141 -10.30 4.93 11.86
CA PHE A 141 -8.97 4.39 11.58
C PHE A 141 -8.05 4.49 12.79
N ARG A 142 -8.21 5.50 13.64
CA ARG A 142 -7.42 5.69 14.85
C ARG A 142 -7.80 4.68 15.94
N GLU A 143 -9.09 4.35 16.10
CA GLU A 143 -9.56 3.32 17.02
C GLU A 143 -9.04 1.92 16.64
N GLU A 144 -8.96 1.61 15.34
CA GLU A 144 -8.35 0.36 14.86
C GLU A 144 -6.82 0.29 15.13
N LYS A 145 -6.19 1.45 15.41
CA LYS A 145 -4.77 1.60 15.72
C LYS A 145 -4.40 1.43 17.18
N GLU A 146 -5.32 1.48 18.11
CA GLU A 146 -5.00 1.39 19.54
C GLU A 146 -4.24 0.09 19.83
N GLY A 147 -2.90 0.20 19.93
CA GLY A 147 -1.96 -0.89 20.14
C GLY A 147 -0.82 -0.98 19.13
N SER A 148 -0.86 -0.22 18.04
CA SER A 148 0.21 -0.21 17.03
C SER A 148 1.20 0.92 17.32
N GLU A 149 2.37 0.61 17.89
CA GLU A 149 3.50 1.54 17.98
C GLU A 149 4.01 1.86 16.57
N THR A 150 4.34 3.12 16.32
CA THR A 150 5.01 3.54 15.08
C THR A 150 6.34 2.81 14.99
N THR A 151 6.50 1.94 13.99
CA THR A 151 7.67 1.09 13.87
C THR A 151 8.22 1.10 12.44
N GLU A 152 9.53 1.07 12.32
CA GLU A 152 10.22 0.79 11.05
C GLU A 152 10.52 -0.72 10.90
N ASN A 153 10.14 -1.52 11.89
CA ASN A 153 10.40 -2.94 11.94
C ASN A 153 9.24 -3.72 11.33
N LEU A 154 9.52 -4.49 10.28
CA LEU A 154 8.53 -5.29 9.55
C LEU A 154 7.84 -6.34 10.44
N ALA A 155 8.57 -6.93 11.41
CA ALA A 155 7.99 -7.89 12.34
C ALA A 155 6.90 -7.25 13.21
N ASN A 156 7.18 -6.07 13.80
CA ASN A 156 6.19 -5.35 14.59
C ASN A 156 5.03 -4.82 13.72
N ALA A 157 5.31 -4.42 12.48
CA ALA A 157 4.27 -3.96 11.56
C ALA A 157 3.32 -5.09 11.14
N LEU A 158 3.78 -6.34 11.10
CA LEU A 158 2.93 -7.52 10.87
C LEU A 158 1.94 -7.78 12.01
N GLU A 159 2.27 -7.36 13.24
CA GLU A 159 1.36 -7.49 14.39
C GLU A 159 0.22 -6.45 14.38
N SER A 160 0.33 -5.42 13.53
CA SER A 160 -0.74 -4.42 13.37
C SER A 160 -2.03 -5.10 12.88
N PRO A 161 -3.20 -4.79 13.49
CA PRO A 161 -4.49 -5.31 13.05
C PRO A 161 -4.77 -5.07 11.57
N LEU A 162 -4.35 -3.94 11.03
CA LEU A 162 -4.51 -3.60 9.62
C LEU A 162 -3.63 -4.47 8.72
N SER A 163 -2.39 -4.77 9.13
CA SER A 163 -1.52 -5.70 8.39
C SER A 163 -2.08 -7.12 8.40
N LEU A 164 -2.64 -7.58 9.51
CA LEU A 164 -3.23 -8.91 9.65
C LEU A 164 -4.50 -9.11 8.80
N LYS A 165 -5.17 -8.04 8.37
CA LYS A 165 -6.26 -8.11 7.37
C LYS A 165 -5.73 -8.52 5.97
N SER A 166 -4.48 -8.14 5.65
CA SER A 166 -3.90 -8.31 4.31
C SER A 166 -2.86 -9.41 4.21
N PHE A 167 -2.26 -9.82 5.34
CA PHE A 167 -1.17 -10.80 5.37
C PHE A 167 -1.45 -11.93 6.35
N VAL A 168 -1.01 -13.13 5.98
CA VAL A 168 -1.03 -14.30 6.86
C VAL A 168 0.38 -14.51 7.42
N VAL A 169 0.50 -14.59 8.73
CA VAL A 169 1.77 -14.90 9.40
C VAL A 169 1.91 -16.40 9.51
N VAL A 170 3.02 -16.95 9.00
CA VAL A 170 3.38 -18.37 9.08
C VAL A 170 4.65 -18.49 9.92
N GLU A 171 4.56 -19.20 11.03
CA GLU A 171 5.68 -19.45 11.94
C GLU A 171 6.21 -20.88 11.75
N GLY A 172 7.38 -21.01 11.09
CA GLY A 172 8.10 -22.24 10.94
C GLY A 172 7.81 -23.04 9.66
N GLU A 173 8.75 -23.95 9.33
CA GLU A 173 8.69 -24.75 8.09
C GLU A 173 7.53 -25.75 8.03
N GLU A 174 6.99 -26.18 9.16
CA GLU A 174 5.94 -27.18 9.22
C GLU A 174 4.59 -26.65 8.74
N GLU A 175 4.33 -25.35 8.92
CA GLU A 175 3.08 -24.71 8.47
C GLU A 175 3.06 -24.46 6.96
N LEU A 176 4.23 -24.30 6.33
CA LEU A 176 4.35 -24.10 4.89
C LEU A 176 4.09 -25.40 4.07
N ARG A 177 3.99 -26.55 4.73
CA ARG A 177 3.79 -27.85 4.07
C ARG A 177 2.34 -28.36 4.09
N ARG A 178 1.42 -27.59 4.62
CA ARG A 178 -0.02 -27.90 4.65
C ARG A 178 -0.76 -27.17 3.55
#